data_3138699d7161b606d14b7f1b45ecdfc5
#
_entry.id   3138699d7161b606d14b7f1b45ecdfc5
#
_cell.length_a   1.000
_cell.length_b   1.000
_cell.length_c   1.000
_cell.angle_alpha   90.00
_cell.angle_beta   90.00
_cell.angle_gamma   90.00
#
_symmetry.space_group_name_H-M   'P 1'
#
loop_
_entity.id
_entity.type
_entity.pdbx_description
1 polymer ?
#
loop_
_entity_poly.entity_id
_entity_poly.type
_entity_poly.pdbx_seq_one_letter_code
_entity_poly.pdbx_strand_id
1 'polypeptide(L)'
;MSKTRRSPIAAAPIVLISLLVLPVAAGLWATMSPVLRPISGQDQGAFMSLWSWNGLWPAMRLSLVTGLAATLIGLAITAALFALFQGHRIFRVFLRLVAPFLAVPHATAALALTFILAPSGWIMRGVVTLFNALGIPISQTPPDFITINDPGGLALIFGLVIKEVPFLVLMCVAAWGQCDAPRRRLVASALGYGRITGFWLTIWPVLYPQLRLPIFAVLAYSMTTVDMAMILGPSLPPSLAVQISKWITLPEPLYQGMAAAAAVVQLTLVAAMLLVWRFLELMGRAISRAQFQNGIRGSSLDGPIKFFGLVFGLVGFG
;
A
#
# COMPACT_ATOMS: atom_id res chain seq x y z
N MET A 1 -6.01 -31.49 48.62
CA MET A 1 -5.87 -31.28 47.19
C MET A 1 -6.91 -30.25 46.72
N SER A 2 -6.54 -28.99 46.64
CA SER A 2 -7.45 -27.89 46.22
C SER A 2 -7.55 -27.90 44.70
N LYS A 3 -8.72 -28.27 44.16
CA LYS A 3 -9.07 -28.05 42.74
C LYS A 3 -9.24 -26.55 42.52
N THR A 4 -8.21 -25.90 41.97
CA THR A 4 -8.32 -24.53 41.45
C THR A 4 -9.40 -24.51 40.36
N ARG A 5 -10.59 -24.03 40.69
CA ARG A 5 -11.62 -23.67 39.69
C ARG A 5 -11.02 -22.60 38.78
N ARG A 6 -10.62 -22.99 37.55
CA ARG A 6 -10.23 -22.05 36.51
C ARG A 6 -11.43 -21.13 36.29
N SER A 7 -11.26 -19.85 36.56
CA SER A 7 -12.34 -18.85 36.36
C SER A 7 -12.75 -18.86 34.88
N PRO A 8 -14.05 -18.75 34.54
CA PRO A 8 -14.52 -18.69 33.17
C PRO A 8 -13.90 -17.52 32.37
N ILE A 9 -13.40 -16.48 33.05
CA ILE A 9 -12.66 -15.36 32.49
C ILE A 9 -11.34 -15.82 31.84
N ALA A 10 -10.71 -16.89 32.32
CA ALA A 10 -9.49 -17.43 31.72
C ALA A 10 -9.70 -18.00 30.29
N ALA A 11 -10.93 -18.36 29.93
CA ALA A 11 -11.29 -18.82 28.59
C ALA A 11 -11.65 -17.67 27.61
N ALA A 12 -11.94 -16.46 28.11
CA ALA A 12 -12.39 -15.34 27.27
C ALA A 12 -11.43 -14.99 26.12
N PRO A 13 -10.10 -14.94 26.29
CA PRO A 13 -9.18 -14.69 25.16
C PRO A 13 -9.28 -15.75 24.06
N ILE A 14 -9.40 -17.03 24.46
CA ILE A 14 -9.50 -18.16 23.51
C ILE A 14 -10.81 -18.05 22.72
N VAL A 15 -11.92 -17.77 23.39
CA VAL A 15 -13.22 -17.59 22.75
C VAL A 15 -13.20 -16.43 21.77
N LEU A 16 -12.65 -15.29 22.16
CA LEU A 16 -12.53 -14.10 21.29
C LEU A 16 -11.65 -14.38 20.06
N ILE A 17 -10.48 -15.01 20.26
CA ILE A 17 -9.60 -15.38 19.16
C ILE A 17 -10.30 -16.37 18.22
N SER A 18 -10.97 -17.38 18.77
CA SER A 18 -11.70 -18.38 17.96
C SER A 18 -12.82 -17.72 17.17
N LEU A 19 -13.57 -16.81 17.76
CA LEU A 19 -14.67 -16.09 17.10
C LEU A 19 -14.20 -15.20 15.94
N LEU A 20 -12.97 -14.70 15.99
CA LEU A 20 -12.34 -13.93 14.92
C LEU A 20 -11.68 -14.82 13.87
N VAL A 21 -10.96 -15.85 14.30
CA VAL A 21 -10.12 -16.66 13.40
C VAL A 21 -10.95 -17.71 12.64
N LEU A 22 -11.92 -18.36 13.27
CA LEU A 22 -12.69 -19.43 12.64
C LEU A 22 -13.47 -18.99 11.40
N PRO A 23 -14.21 -17.84 11.40
CA PRO A 23 -14.90 -17.39 10.20
C PRO A 23 -13.94 -17.05 9.06
N VAL A 24 -12.79 -16.44 9.38
CA VAL A 24 -11.76 -16.10 8.39
C VAL A 24 -11.14 -17.38 7.81
N ALA A 25 -10.77 -18.34 8.65
CA ALA A 25 -10.23 -19.62 8.22
C ALA A 25 -11.24 -20.42 7.38
N ALA A 26 -12.51 -20.43 7.79
CA ALA A 26 -13.59 -21.07 7.04
C ALA A 26 -13.80 -20.41 5.68
N GLY A 27 -13.78 -19.09 5.61
CA GLY A 27 -13.89 -18.33 4.35
C GLY A 27 -12.71 -18.59 3.42
N LEU A 28 -11.48 -18.61 3.93
CA LEU A 28 -10.29 -18.98 3.16
C LEU A 28 -10.38 -20.42 2.64
N TRP A 29 -10.79 -21.36 3.49
CA TRP A 29 -11.00 -22.74 3.11
C TRP A 29 -12.06 -22.86 2.02
N ALA A 30 -13.21 -22.22 2.17
CA ALA A 30 -14.30 -22.23 1.19
C ALA A 30 -13.85 -21.66 -0.17
N THR A 31 -13.05 -20.58 -0.16
CA THR A 31 -12.51 -19.95 -1.36
C THR A 31 -11.48 -20.84 -2.07
N MET A 32 -10.66 -21.58 -1.30
CA MET A 32 -9.56 -22.39 -1.85
C MET A 32 -9.97 -23.84 -2.15
N SER A 33 -11.00 -24.37 -1.48
CA SER A 33 -11.42 -25.77 -1.63
C SER A 33 -11.78 -26.19 -3.05
N PRO A 34 -12.33 -25.33 -3.95
CA PRO A 34 -12.61 -25.73 -5.33
C PRO A 34 -11.37 -26.16 -6.13
N VAL A 35 -10.17 -25.71 -5.72
CA VAL A 35 -8.90 -26.17 -6.35
C VAL A 35 -8.69 -27.66 -6.18
N LEU A 36 -9.16 -28.23 -5.08
CA LEU A 36 -9.00 -29.65 -4.74
C LEU A 36 -10.07 -30.55 -5.38
N ARG A 37 -11.10 -29.96 -6.01
CA ARG A 37 -12.17 -30.71 -6.66
C ARG A 37 -11.82 -30.97 -8.11
N PRO A 38 -12.00 -32.21 -8.61
CA PRO A 38 -11.88 -32.47 -10.04
C PRO A 38 -12.96 -31.68 -10.79
N ILE A 39 -12.55 -30.99 -11.85
CA ILE A 39 -13.50 -30.28 -12.73
C ILE A 39 -14.16 -31.32 -13.64
N SER A 40 -15.45 -31.58 -13.43
CA SER A 40 -16.19 -32.55 -14.21
C SER A 40 -16.17 -32.19 -15.71
N GLY A 41 -15.69 -33.13 -16.54
CA GLY A 41 -15.62 -32.94 -17.99
C GLY A 41 -14.37 -32.24 -18.54
N GLN A 42 -13.36 -31.99 -17.69
CA GLN A 42 -12.08 -31.48 -18.16
C GLN A 42 -10.91 -32.34 -17.63
N ASP A 43 -10.00 -32.70 -18.52
CA ASP A 43 -8.76 -33.41 -18.16
C ASP A 43 -7.74 -32.54 -17.47
N GLN A 44 -7.93 -31.22 -17.50
CA GLN A 44 -7.00 -30.25 -16.92
C GLN A 44 -7.52 -29.72 -15.58
N GLY A 45 -6.67 -29.79 -14.54
CA GLY A 45 -6.97 -29.22 -13.23
C GLY A 45 -7.01 -27.68 -13.23
N ALA A 46 -7.61 -27.09 -12.18
CA ALA A 46 -7.79 -25.64 -12.03
C ALA A 46 -6.51 -24.81 -12.23
N PHE A 47 -5.37 -25.31 -11.73
CA PHE A 47 -4.07 -24.63 -11.91
C PHE A 47 -3.60 -24.66 -13.37
N MET A 48 -3.80 -25.77 -14.11
CA MET A 48 -3.37 -25.83 -15.50
C MET A 48 -4.22 -24.89 -16.36
N SER A 49 -5.52 -24.82 -16.11
CA SER A 49 -6.42 -23.88 -16.80
C SER A 49 -6.07 -22.42 -16.48
N LEU A 50 -5.70 -22.13 -15.24
CA LEU A 50 -5.19 -20.79 -14.87
C LEU A 50 -3.86 -20.47 -15.58
N TRP A 51 -2.93 -21.45 -15.65
CA TRP A 51 -1.61 -21.23 -16.23
C TRP A 51 -1.66 -21.02 -17.74
N SER A 52 -2.62 -21.64 -18.41
CA SER A 52 -2.88 -21.43 -19.83
C SER A 52 -3.59 -20.11 -20.15
N TRP A 53 -4.07 -19.39 -19.13
CA TRP A 53 -4.70 -18.10 -19.36
C TRP A 53 -3.65 -17.01 -19.63
N ASN A 54 -3.67 -16.43 -20.83
CA ASN A 54 -2.70 -15.44 -21.27
C ASN A 54 -2.68 -14.14 -20.42
N GLY A 55 -3.74 -13.87 -19.67
CA GLY A 55 -3.84 -12.71 -18.78
C GLY A 55 -3.16 -12.87 -17.42
N LEU A 56 -2.71 -14.07 -17.04
CA LEU A 56 -2.17 -14.34 -15.69
C LEU A 56 -0.96 -13.46 -15.36
N TRP A 57 0.08 -13.52 -16.20
CA TRP A 57 1.31 -12.76 -15.97
C TRP A 57 1.11 -11.24 -15.98
N PRO A 58 0.39 -10.64 -16.94
CA PRO A 58 0.04 -9.24 -16.90
C PRO A 58 -0.75 -8.84 -15.65
N ALA A 59 -1.73 -9.64 -15.22
CA ALA A 59 -2.53 -9.39 -14.01
C ALA A 59 -1.68 -9.45 -12.72
N MET A 60 -0.79 -10.44 -12.61
CA MET A 60 0.16 -10.56 -11.50
C MET A 60 1.12 -9.38 -11.45
N ARG A 61 1.71 -9.02 -12.61
CA ARG A 61 2.61 -7.87 -12.72
C ARG A 61 1.91 -6.57 -12.33
N LEU A 62 0.69 -6.37 -12.79
CA LEU A 62 -0.09 -5.19 -12.43
C LEU A 62 -0.32 -5.10 -10.92
N SER A 63 -0.77 -6.18 -10.28
CA SER A 63 -0.97 -6.23 -8.83
C SER A 63 0.32 -5.93 -8.05
N LEU A 64 1.46 -6.50 -8.50
CA LEU A 64 2.77 -6.24 -7.89
C LEU A 64 3.21 -4.79 -8.04
N VAL A 65 3.18 -4.27 -9.27
CA VAL A 65 3.68 -2.92 -9.57
C VAL A 65 2.82 -1.87 -8.89
N THR A 66 1.50 -1.98 -9.00
CA THR A 66 0.59 -1.00 -8.37
C THR A 66 0.66 -1.03 -6.86
N GLY A 67 0.68 -2.22 -6.25
CA GLY A 67 0.77 -2.37 -4.80
C GLY A 67 2.11 -1.88 -4.23
N LEU A 68 3.22 -2.27 -4.86
CA LEU A 68 4.55 -1.85 -4.43
C LEU A 68 4.76 -0.35 -4.64
N ALA A 69 4.40 0.18 -5.82
CA ALA A 69 4.55 1.61 -6.11
C ALA A 69 3.71 2.47 -5.17
N ALA A 70 2.44 2.13 -4.95
CA ALA A 70 1.57 2.87 -4.03
C ALA A 70 2.12 2.88 -2.61
N THR A 71 2.60 1.72 -2.12
CA THR A 71 3.18 1.60 -0.77
C THR A 71 4.46 2.42 -0.64
N LEU A 72 5.40 2.33 -1.60
CA LEU A 72 6.65 3.07 -1.57
C LEU A 72 6.43 4.58 -1.65
N ILE A 73 5.58 5.04 -2.58
CA ILE A 73 5.26 6.45 -2.74
C ILE A 73 4.54 6.97 -1.48
N GLY A 74 3.55 6.23 -0.97
CA GLY A 74 2.82 6.59 0.24
C GLY A 74 3.74 6.70 1.46
N LEU A 75 4.65 5.74 1.63
CA LEU A 75 5.65 5.77 2.70
C LEU A 75 6.63 6.94 2.55
N ALA A 76 7.12 7.20 1.32
CA ALA A 76 8.03 8.31 1.03
C ALA A 76 7.37 9.67 1.32
N ILE A 77 6.13 9.89 0.88
CA ILE A 77 5.36 11.11 1.17
C ILE A 77 5.17 11.26 2.68
N THR A 78 4.76 10.19 3.37
CA THR A 78 4.55 10.22 4.82
C THR A 78 5.84 10.58 5.56
N ALA A 79 6.95 9.94 5.23
CA ALA A 79 8.25 10.24 5.83
C ALA A 79 8.70 11.68 5.55
N ALA A 80 8.51 12.18 4.31
CA ALA A 80 8.81 13.56 3.95
C ALA A 80 7.94 14.56 4.73
N LEU A 81 6.65 14.30 4.91
CA LEU A 81 5.76 15.15 5.71
C LEU A 81 6.25 15.27 7.15
N PHE A 82 6.69 14.20 7.79
CA PHE A 82 7.24 14.24 9.14
C PHE A 82 8.62 14.89 9.19
N ALA A 83 9.51 14.61 8.24
CA ALA A 83 10.83 15.22 8.19
C ALA A 83 10.77 16.76 8.03
N LEU A 84 9.87 17.23 7.14
CA LEU A 84 9.80 18.62 6.73
C LEU A 84 8.82 19.45 7.58
N PHE A 85 7.63 18.93 7.87
CA PHE A 85 6.53 19.74 8.38
C PHE A 85 6.12 19.44 9.82
N GLN A 86 6.68 18.42 10.46
CA GLN A 86 6.35 18.10 11.85
C GLN A 86 6.66 19.31 12.76
N GLY A 87 5.66 19.75 13.54
CA GLY A 87 5.72 20.95 14.39
C GLY A 87 5.25 22.25 13.72
N HIS A 88 5.05 22.28 12.38
CA HIS A 88 4.49 23.44 11.67
C HIS A 88 2.96 23.54 11.83
N ARG A 89 2.45 24.78 11.73
CA ARG A 89 0.99 25.02 11.79
C ARG A 89 0.25 24.28 10.67
N ILE A 90 0.80 24.27 9.46
CA ILE A 90 0.24 23.59 8.28
C ILE A 90 0.07 22.10 8.56
N PHE A 91 1.05 21.44 9.16
CA PHE A 91 0.97 20.03 9.50
C PHE A 91 -0.16 19.74 10.52
N ARG A 92 -0.36 20.63 11.49
CA ARG A 92 -1.47 20.48 12.44
C ARG A 92 -2.85 20.64 11.80
N VAL A 93 -2.98 21.52 10.79
CA VAL A 93 -4.21 21.64 10.00
C VAL A 93 -4.43 20.37 9.17
N PHE A 94 -3.40 19.89 8.50
CA PHE A 94 -3.44 18.64 7.73
C PHE A 94 -3.90 17.46 8.60
N LEU A 95 -3.36 17.30 9.81
CA LEU A 95 -3.76 16.21 10.74
C LEU A 95 -5.25 16.26 11.11
N ARG A 96 -5.87 17.44 11.17
CA ARG A 96 -7.32 17.57 11.42
C ARG A 96 -8.15 17.04 10.25
N LEU A 97 -7.62 17.10 9.03
CA LEU A 97 -8.28 16.62 7.81
C LEU A 97 -8.08 15.12 7.60
N VAL A 98 -7.05 14.51 8.20
CA VAL A 98 -6.74 13.10 8.04
C VAL A 98 -7.88 12.19 8.49
N ALA A 99 -8.50 12.46 9.66
CA ALA A 99 -9.56 11.63 10.19
C ALA A 99 -10.83 11.62 9.31
N PRO A 100 -11.41 12.77 8.90
CA PRO A 100 -12.53 12.77 7.95
C PRO A 100 -12.17 12.11 6.61
N PHE A 101 -10.94 12.29 6.14
CA PHE A 101 -10.51 11.70 4.87
C PHE A 101 -10.42 10.17 4.92
N LEU A 102 -10.03 9.61 6.08
CA LEU A 102 -10.03 8.16 6.31
C LEU A 102 -11.45 7.58 6.37
N ALA A 103 -12.43 8.35 6.84
CA ALA A 103 -13.82 7.92 6.92
C ALA A 103 -14.47 7.70 5.54
N VAL A 104 -13.95 8.32 4.46
CA VAL A 104 -14.46 8.13 3.10
C VAL A 104 -14.17 6.70 2.64
N PRO A 105 -15.16 5.90 2.19
CA PRO A 105 -14.92 4.57 1.63
C PRO A 105 -14.00 4.62 0.39
N HIS A 106 -13.20 3.58 0.19
CA HIS A 106 -12.24 3.52 -0.93
C HIS A 106 -12.93 3.61 -2.30
N ALA A 107 -14.05 2.92 -2.49
CA ALA A 107 -14.85 3.00 -3.72
C ALA A 107 -15.35 4.44 -3.99
N THR A 108 -15.83 5.13 -2.96
CA THR A 108 -16.30 6.53 -3.09
C THR A 108 -15.15 7.47 -3.46
N ALA A 109 -13.97 7.27 -2.86
CA ALA A 109 -12.79 8.04 -3.21
C ALA A 109 -12.36 7.77 -4.67
N ALA A 110 -12.41 6.52 -5.12
CA ALA A 110 -12.09 6.15 -6.50
C ALA A 110 -13.07 6.80 -7.49
N LEU A 111 -14.37 6.79 -7.21
CA LEU A 111 -15.38 7.47 -8.04
C LEU A 111 -15.12 8.99 -8.10
N ALA A 112 -14.86 9.63 -6.96
CA ALA A 112 -14.53 11.05 -6.93
C ALA A 112 -13.28 11.36 -7.77
N LEU A 113 -12.25 10.52 -7.68
CA LEU A 113 -11.04 10.66 -8.50
C LEU A 113 -11.33 10.47 -9.99
N THR A 114 -12.23 9.57 -10.36
CA THR A 114 -12.66 9.42 -11.75
C THR A 114 -13.24 10.71 -12.30
N PHE A 115 -14.13 11.39 -11.56
CA PHE A 115 -14.66 12.70 -11.97
C PHE A 115 -13.61 13.79 -12.06
N ILE A 116 -12.54 13.70 -11.30
CA ILE A 116 -11.45 14.67 -11.30
C ILE A 116 -10.47 14.41 -12.45
N LEU A 117 -10.08 13.13 -12.64
CA LEU A 117 -8.99 12.71 -13.53
C LEU A 117 -9.45 12.39 -14.95
N ALA A 118 -10.75 12.12 -15.18
CA ALA A 118 -11.25 11.79 -16.52
C ALA A 118 -10.85 12.85 -17.56
N PRO A 119 -10.68 12.50 -18.83
CA PRO A 119 -10.39 13.48 -19.91
C PRO A 119 -11.41 14.59 -20.00
N SER A 120 -12.68 14.31 -19.66
CA SER A 120 -13.77 15.28 -19.53
C SER A 120 -13.96 15.80 -18.10
N GLY A 121 -13.04 15.49 -17.20
CA GLY A 121 -13.12 15.76 -15.77
C GLY A 121 -12.80 17.21 -15.39
N TRP A 122 -12.90 17.49 -14.10
CA TRP A 122 -12.76 18.85 -13.57
C TRP A 122 -11.37 19.46 -13.80
N ILE A 123 -10.29 18.66 -13.70
CA ILE A 123 -8.93 19.17 -13.95
C ILE A 123 -8.83 19.63 -15.40
N MET A 124 -9.25 18.81 -16.36
CA MET A 124 -9.14 19.17 -17.77
C MET A 124 -10.01 20.37 -18.13
N ARG A 125 -11.24 20.43 -17.60
CA ARG A 125 -12.10 21.61 -17.77
C ARG A 125 -11.44 22.87 -17.22
N GLY A 126 -10.81 22.80 -16.04
CA GLY A 126 -10.07 23.90 -15.44
C GLY A 126 -8.88 24.34 -16.31
N VAL A 127 -8.12 23.39 -16.85
CA VAL A 127 -7.01 23.66 -17.77
C VAL A 127 -7.50 24.37 -19.02
N VAL A 128 -8.52 23.84 -19.70
CA VAL A 128 -9.10 24.44 -20.91
C VAL A 128 -9.61 25.86 -20.63
N THR A 129 -10.32 26.05 -19.52
CA THR A 129 -10.83 27.39 -19.14
C THR A 129 -9.69 28.37 -18.88
N LEU A 130 -8.63 27.94 -18.18
CA LEU A 130 -7.47 28.79 -17.91
C LEU A 130 -6.74 29.20 -19.20
N PHE A 131 -6.48 28.25 -20.10
CA PHE A 131 -5.78 28.54 -21.37
C PHE A 131 -6.60 29.42 -22.28
N ASN A 132 -7.92 29.21 -22.36
CA ASN A 132 -8.80 30.09 -23.11
C ASN A 132 -8.81 31.52 -22.53
N ALA A 133 -8.79 31.65 -21.18
CA ALA A 133 -8.69 32.95 -20.51
C ALA A 133 -7.34 33.63 -20.77
N LEU A 134 -6.28 32.90 -21.03
CA LEU A 134 -4.96 33.40 -21.41
C LEU A 134 -4.84 33.70 -22.93
N GLY A 135 -5.92 33.51 -23.69
CA GLY A 135 -5.92 33.74 -25.14
C GLY A 135 -5.25 32.64 -25.96
N ILE A 136 -4.97 31.49 -25.35
CA ILE A 136 -4.40 30.32 -26.02
C ILE A 136 -5.56 29.38 -26.36
N PRO A 137 -5.99 29.28 -27.63
CA PRO A 137 -7.10 28.41 -27.99
C PRO A 137 -6.69 26.95 -27.89
N ILE A 138 -7.28 26.24 -26.95
CA ILE A 138 -7.20 24.78 -26.84
C ILE A 138 -8.52 24.18 -27.32
N SER A 139 -8.44 23.02 -27.99
CA SER A 139 -9.63 22.28 -28.40
C SER A 139 -10.54 22.05 -27.19
N GLN A 140 -11.82 22.34 -27.33
CA GLN A 140 -12.82 22.08 -26.29
C GLN A 140 -13.23 20.60 -26.23
N THR A 141 -12.79 19.79 -27.20
CA THR A 141 -13.00 18.32 -27.15
C THR A 141 -12.07 17.71 -26.13
N PRO A 142 -12.57 16.74 -25.32
CA PRO A 142 -11.70 15.98 -24.42
C PRO A 142 -10.54 15.36 -25.18
N PRO A 143 -9.30 15.42 -24.66
CA PRO A 143 -8.17 14.83 -25.33
C PRO A 143 -8.29 13.29 -25.37
N ASP A 144 -7.81 12.68 -26.43
CA ASP A 144 -7.79 11.23 -26.63
C ASP A 144 -6.66 10.53 -25.85
N PHE A 145 -6.45 10.90 -24.59
CA PHE A 145 -5.50 10.17 -23.75
C PHE A 145 -6.20 9.50 -22.58
N ILE A 146 -5.74 8.31 -22.25
CA ILE A 146 -6.30 7.49 -21.19
C ILE A 146 -5.72 7.96 -19.86
N THR A 147 -6.53 8.62 -19.03
CA THR A 147 -6.14 9.06 -17.67
C THR A 147 -6.58 8.09 -16.60
N ILE A 148 -7.72 7.45 -16.79
CA ILE A 148 -8.29 6.39 -15.92
C ILE A 148 -8.31 5.09 -16.70
N ASN A 149 -8.24 3.97 -16.02
CA ASN A 149 -8.15 2.63 -16.62
C ASN A 149 -6.90 2.48 -17.53
N ASP A 150 -5.85 3.26 -17.27
CA ASP A 150 -4.60 3.21 -18.01
C ASP A 150 -3.91 1.84 -17.87
N PRO A 151 -3.28 1.32 -18.94
CA PRO A 151 -2.65 0.00 -18.92
C PRO A 151 -1.54 -0.16 -17.86
N GLY A 152 -0.91 0.92 -17.46
CA GLY A 152 0.13 0.97 -16.43
C GLY A 152 -0.41 0.99 -14.99
N GLY A 153 -1.72 1.25 -14.81
CA GLY A 153 -2.34 1.37 -13.49
C GLY A 153 -1.95 2.65 -12.75
N LEU A 154 -1.55 3.71 -13.44
CA LEU A 154 -1.12 4.98 -12.81
C LEU A 154 -2.25 5.65 -12.05
N ALA A 155 -3.46 5.66 -12.60
CA ALA A 155 -4.63 6.19 -11.91
C ALA A 155 -4.94 5.39 -10.63
N LEU A 156 -4.79 4.07 -10.68
CA LEU A 156 -4.93 3.20 -9.52
C LEU A 156 -3.85 3.49 -8.46
N ILE A 157 -2.58 3.59 -8.86
CA ILE A 157 -1.48 3.96 -7.96
C ILE A 157 -1.77 5.30 -7.29
N PHE A 158 -2.18 6.30 -8.05
CA PHE A 158 -2.50 7.63 -7.52
C PHE A 158 -3.65 7.57 -6.51
N GLY A 159 -4.72 6.85 -6.83
CA GLY A 159 -5.86 6.66 -5.94
C GLY A 159 -5.48 5.95 -4.63
N LEU A 160 -4.67 4.90 -4.71
CA LEU A 160 -4.13 4.19 -3.56
C LEU A 160 -3.27 5.13 -2.69
N VAL A 161 -2.33 5.86 -3.29
CA VAL A 161 -1.47 6.81 -2.56
C VAL A 161 -2.30 7.84 -1.79
N ILE A 162 -3.35 8.40 -2.41
CA ILE A 162 -4.24 9.37 -1.75
C ILE A 162 -4.91 8.78 -0.51
N LYS A 163 -5.26 7.50 -0.52
CA LYS A 163 -5.91 6.83 0.61
C LYS A 163 -4.92 6.32 1.65
N GLU A 164 -3.77 5.81 1.22
CA GLU A 164 -2.79 5.19 2.10
C GLU A 164 -1.94 6.20 2.87
N VAL A 165 -1.64 7.38 2.28
CA VAL A 165 -0.89 8.44 2.97
C VAL A 165 -1.57 8.88 4.26
N PRO A 166 -2.88 9.23 4.29
CA PRO A 166 -3.57 9.56 5.53
C PRO A 166 -3.49 8.46 6.60
N PHE A 167 -3.61 7.19 6.20
CA PHE A 167 -3.49 6.05 7.10
C PHE A 167 -2.07 5.95 7.70
N LEU A 168 -1.05 5.98 6.84
CA LEU A 168 0.35 5.92 7.29
C LEU A 168 0.71 7.12 8.16
N VAL A 169 0.20 8.32 7.85
CA VAL A 169 0.39 9.51 8.68
C VAL A 169 -0.21 9.31 10.07
N LEU A 170 -1.43 8.76 10.16
CA LEU A 170 -2.06 8.48 11.45
C LEU A 170 -1.25 7.47 12.26
N MET A 171 -0.75 6.41 11.63
CA MET A 171 0.12 5.42 12.27
C MET A 171 1.44 6.06 12.73
N CYS A 172 2.04 6.95 11.92
CA CYS A 172 3.21 7.71 12.32
C CYS A 172 2.93 8.62 13.52
N VAL A 173 1.79 9.30 13.58
CA VAL A 173 1.41 10.13 14.74
C VAL A 173 1.30 9.27 16.00
N ALA A 174 0.67 8.10 15.92
CA ALA A 174 0.54 7.18 17.03
C ALA A 174 1.91 6.67 17.53
N ALA A 175 2.80 6.34 16.61
CA ALA A 175 4.17 5.89 16.92
C ALA A 175 5.08 7.02 17.39
N TRP A 176 4.85 8.27 16.98
CA TRP A 176 5.69 9.42 17.29
C TRP A 176 5.86 9.67 18.79
N GLY A 177 4.77 9.52 19.55
CA GLY A 177 4.81 9.69 21.02
C GLY A 177 5.69 8.66 21.74
N GLN A 178 5.91 7.49 21.12
CA GLN A 178 6.73 6.41 21.69
C GLN A 178 8.22 6.53 21.33
N CYS A 179 8.56 7.39 20.35
CA CYS A 179 9.94 7.53 19.84
C CYS A 179 10.77 8.57 20.58
N ASP A 180 10.23 9.30 21.58
CA ASP A 180 10.89 10.45 22.21
C ASP A 180 11.52 11.42 21.17
N ALA A 181 10.79 11.65 20.09
CA ALA A 181 11.26 12.39 18.93
C ALA A 181 11.73 13.82 19.25
N PRO A 182 11.11 14.59 20.19
CA PRO A 182 11.59 15.92 20.55
C PRO A 182 13.00 15.88 21.12
N ARG A 183 13.29 14.96 22.04
CA ARG A 183 14.62 14.82 22.65
C ARG A 183 15.67 14.38 21.64
N ARG A 184 15.35 13.43 20.77
CA ARG A 184 16.23 12.97 19.70
C ARG A 184 16.57 14.11 18.73
N ARG A 185 15.60 14.96 18.44
CA ARG A 185 15.81 16.14 17.61
C ARG A 185 16.75 17.15 18.25
N LEU A 186 16.61 17.40 19.57
CA LEU A 186 17.52 18.26 20.31
C LEU A 186 18.95 17.71 20.28
N VAL A 187 19.13 16.42 20.51
CA VAL A 187 20.46 15.77 20.44
C VAL A 187 21.05 15.90 19.03
N ALA A 188 20.25 15.65 17.98
CA ALA A 188 20.72 15.79 16.60
C ALA A 188 21.15 17.22 16.29
N SER A 189 20.40 18.25 16.74
CA SER A 189 20.74 19.66 16.55
C SER A 189 21.99 20.06 17.32
N ALA A 190 22.16 19.57 18.55
CA ALA A 190 23.37 19.79 19.36
C ALA A 190 24.64 19.17 18.71
N LEU A 191 24.48 18.12 17.94
CA LEU A 191 25.57 17.52 17.14
C LEU A 191 25.77 18.18 15.77
N GLY A 192 25.05 19.30 15.49
CA GLY A 192 25.18 20.06 14.25
C GLY A 192 24.41 19.49 13.06
N TYR A 193 23.56 18.48 13.24
CA TYR A 193 22.75 17.93 12.15
C TYR A 193 21.56 18.84 11.81
N GLY A 194 21.36 19.08 10.52
CA GLY A 194 20.16 19.76 10.02
C GLY A 194 18.88 18.95 10.30
N ARG A 195 17.73 19.60 10.13
CA ARG A 195 16.41 19.03 10.44
C ARG A 195 16.15 17.68 9.74
N ILE A 196 16.41 17.61 8.44
CA ILE A 196 16.16 16.42 7.60
C ILE A 196 17.14 15.31 7.98
N THR A 197 18.43 15.62 8.01
CA THR A 197 19.48 14.64 8.38
C THR A 197 19.26 14.11 9.80
N GLY A 198 18.94 15.01 10.75
CA GLY A 198 18.62 14.62 12.12
C GLY A 198 17.41 13.69 12.20
N PHE A 199 16.33 13.93 11.41
CA PHE A 199 15.20 13.04 11.36
C PHE A 199 15.60 11.64 10.90
N TRP A 200 16.32 11.52 9.78
CA TRP A 200 16.72 10.24 9.22
C TRP A 200 17.71 9.46 10.09
N LEU A 201 18.64 10.14 10.75
CA LEU A 201 19.66 9.46 11.54
C LEU A 201 19.18 9.11 12.98
N THR A 202 18.28 9.89 13.56
CA THR A 202 17.95 9.71 14.99
C THR A 202 16.51 9.31 15.28
N ILE A 203 15.56 9.72 14.43
CA ILE A 203 14.13 9.49 14.66
C ILE A 203 13.65 8.30 13.82
N TRP A 204 13.92 8.32 12.52
CA TRP A 204 13.45 7.29 11.58
C TRP A 204 13.82 5.85 11.96
N PRO A 205 15.04 5.54 12.40
CA PRO A 205 15.42 4.18 12.80
C PRO A 205 14.63 3.62 13.97
N VAL A 206 14.01 4.48 14.78
CA VAL A 206 13.16 4.08 15.92
C VAL A 206 11.69 4.10 15.57
N LEU A 207 11.30 4.98 14.65
CA LEU A 207 9.92 5.13 14.16
C LEU A 207 9.54 3.99 13.20
N TYR A 208 10.41 3.69 12.23
CA TYR A 208 10.14 2.69 11.19
C TYR A 208 9.77 1.30 11.71
N PRO A 209 10.44 0.71 12.71
CA PRO A 209 10.05 -0.60 13.25
C PRO A 209 8.61 -0.64 13.79
N GLN A 210 8.10 0.49 14.29
CA GLN A 210 6.72 0.60 14.78
C GLN A 210 5.71 0.72 13.64
N LEU A 211 6.15 1.17 12.47
CA LEU A 211 5.33 1.28 11.25
C LEU A 211 5.30 0.01 10.42
N ARG A 212 6.09 -1.01 10.77
CA ARG A 212 6.23 -2.22 9.94
C ARG A 212 4.89 -2.91 9.68
N LEU A 213 4.10 -3.15 10.71
CA LEU A 213 2.79 -3.77 10.54
C LEU A 213 1.83 -2.92 9.71
N PRO A 214 1.67 -1.61 9.95
CA PRO A 214 0.96 -0.71 9.04
C PRO A 214 1.44 -0.77 7.59
N ILE A 215 2.75 -0.77 7.36
CA ILE A 215 3.33 -0.85 5.99
C ILE A 215 2.96 -2.18 5.34
N PHE A 216 3.06 -3.29 6.07
CA PHE A 216 2.67 -4.61 5.56
C PHE A 216 1.17 -4.69 5.25
N ALA A 217 0.34 -4.07 6.08
CA ALA A 217 -1.10 -3.98 5.83
C ALA A 217 -1.40 -3.17 4.55
N VAL A 218 -0.75 -2.02 4.37
CA VAL A 218 -0.88 -1.20 3.16
C VAL A 218 -0.43 -1.97 1.93
N LEU A 219 0.73 -2.62 1.97
CA LEU A 219 1.26 -3.40 0.84
C LEU A 219 0.31 -4.54 0.46
N ALA A 220 -0.15 -5.31 1.44
CA ALA A 220 -1.09 -6.41 1.20
C ALA A 220 -2.42 -5.90 0.64
N TYR A 221 -2.98 -4.83 1.22
CA TYR A 221 -4.21 -4.20 0.75
C TYR A 221 -4.07 -3.68 -0.68
N SER A 222 -3.02 -2.90 -0.96
CA SER A 222 -2.80 -2.30 -2.29
C SER A 222 -2.62 -3.34 -3.40
N MET A 223 -2.06 -4.53 -3.07
CA MET A 223 -1.93 -5.64 -4.01
C MET A 223 -3.23 -6.40 -4.23
N THR A 224 -4.17 -6.35 -3.28
CA THR A 224 -5.40 -7.19 -3.29
C THR A 224 -6.68 -6.37 -3.41
N THR A 225 -6.59 -5.05 -3.53
CA THR A 225 -7.77 -4.19 -3.64
C THR A 225 -8.59 -4.52 -4.89
N VAL A 226 -9.90 -4.65 -4.72
CA VAL A 226 -10.85 -4.87 -5.81
C VAL A 226 -11.58 -3.57 -6.13
N ASP A 227 -12.11 -2.88 -5.13
CA ASP A 227 -12.96 -1.70 -5.30
C ASP A 227 -12.30 -0.59 -6.11
N MET A 228 -11.11 -0.17 -5.68
CA MET A 228 -10.38 0.88 -6.39
C MET A 228 -9.86 0.41 -7.74
N ALA A 229 -9.44 -0.87 -7.83
CA ALA A 229 -8.91 -1.43 -9.06
C ALA A 229 -9.97 -1.62 -10.15
N MET A 230 -11.23 -1.89 -9.77
CA MET A 230 -12.36 -1.95 -10.71
C MET A 230 -12.71 -0.57 -11.30
N ILE A 231 -12.50 0.49 -10.54
CA ILE A 231 -12.90 1.85 -10.94
C ILE A 231 -11.76 2.58 -11.66
N LEU A 232 -10.53 2.51 -11.13
CA LEU A 232 -9.39 3.27 -11.62
C LEU A 232 -8.38 2.42 -12.40
N GLY A 233 -8.34 1.12 -12.17
CA GLY A 233 -7.37 0.22 -12.80
C GLY A 233 -7.76 -0.21 -14.21
N PRO A 234 -6.83 -0.79 -14.98
CA PRO A 234 -7.10 -1.27 -16.33
C PRO A 234 -8.10 -2.41 -16.35
N SER A 235 -8.89 -2.45 -17.43
CA SER A 235 -9.93 -3.47 -17.62
C SER A 235 -9.41 -4.73 -18.31
N LEU A 236 -8.34 -4.63 -19.12
CA LEU A 236 -7.78 -5.71 -19.95
C LEU A 236 -6.24 -5.64 -20.00
N PRO A 237 -5.54 -6.55 -19.35
CA PRO A 237 -6.04 -7.41 -18.27
C PRO A 237 -6.25 -6.61 -16.99
N PRO A 238 -7.24 -6.97 -16.16
CA PRO A 238 -7.41 -6.35 -14.85
C PRO A 238 -6.34 -6.86 -13.87
N SER A 239 -6.29 -6.27 -12.66
CA SER A 239 -5.49 -6.84 -11.58
C SER A 239 -5.99 -8.24 -11.22
N LEU A 240 -5.10 -9.08 -10.65
CA LEU A 240 -5.45 -10.47 -10.33
C LEU A 240 -6.63 -10.54 -9.35
N ALA A 241 -6.70 -9.64 -8.36
CA ALA A 241 -7.80 -9.56 -7.40
C ALA A 241 -9.15 -9.26 -8.07
N VAL A 242 -9.16 -8.34 -9.04
CA VAL A 242 -10.38 -8.04 -9.84
C VAL A 242 -10.77 -9.24 -10.71
N GLN A 243 -9.81 -9.92 -11.28
CA GLN A 243 -10.08 -11.10 -12.09
C GLN A 243 -10.68 -12.24 -11.25
N ILE A 244 -10.15 -12.48 -10.06
CA ILE A 244 -10.71 -13.43 -9.09
C ILE A 244 -12.19 -13.08 -8.79
N SER A 245 -12.44 -11.79 -8.49
CA SER A 245 -13.79 -11.30 -8.19
C SER A 245 -14.76 -11.52 -9.37
N LYS A 246 -14.30 -11.35 -10.62
CA LYS A 246 -15.11 -11.61 -11.81
C LYS A 246 -15.40 -13.10 -11.97
N TRP A 247 -14.41 -13.97 -11.82
CA TRP A 247 -14.58 -15.41 -12.03
C TRP A 247 -15.45 -16.09 -10.98
N ILE A 248 -15.33 -15.67 -9.69
CA ILE A 248 -16.10 -16.27 -8.60
C ILE A 248 -17.62 -16.06 -8.75
N THR A 249 -18.03 -15.02 -9.50
CA THR A 249 -19.45 -14.72 -9.77
C THR A 249 -20.02 -15.50 -10.95
N LEU A 250 -19.17 -16.19 -11.73
CA LEU A 250 -19.62 -17.01 -12.85
C LEU A 250 -20.08 -18.37 -12.36
N PRO A 251 -21.19 -18.90 -12.90
CA PRO A 251 -21.78 -20.17 -12.43
C PRO A 251 -20.97 -21.40 -12.86
N GLU A 252 -20.13 -21.28 -13.90
CA GLU A 252 -19.40 -22.41 -14.48
C GLU A 252 -18.30 -22.90 -13.51
N PRO A 253 -18.26 -24.22 -13.23
CA PRO A 253 -17.28 -24.82 -12.31
C PRO A 253 -15.82 -24.54 -12.69
N LEU A 254 -15.53 -24.41 -14.00
CA LEU A 254 -14.20 -24.05 -14.51
C LEU A 254 -13.73 -22.72 -13.94
N TYR A 255 -14.53 -21.67 -14.06
CA TYR A 255 -14.16 -20.34 -13.58
C TYR A 255 -14.06 -20.26 -12.07
N GLN A 256 -14.91 -21.01 -11.35
CA GLN A 256 -14.79 -21.12 -9.88
C GLN A 256 -13.48 -21.81 -9.49
N GLY A 257 -13.08 -22.88 -10.20
CA GLY A 257 -11.79 -23.52 -10.02
C GLY A 257 -10.61 -22.57 -10.31
N MET A 258 -10.68 -21.86 -11.44
CA MET A 258 -9.67 -20.86 -11.81
C MET A 258 -9.60 -19.71 -10.79
N ALA A 259 -10.74 -19.23 -10.28
CA ALA A 259 -10.79 -18.20 -9.24
C ALA A 259 -10.10 -18.67 -7.96
N ALA A 260 -10.35 -19.91 -7.55
CA ALA A 260 -9.73 -20.52 -6.38
C ALA A 260 -8.21 -20.68 -6.56
N ALA A 261 -7.77 -21.17 -7.74
CA ALA A 261 -6.34 -21.27 -8.05
C ALA A 261 -5.66 -19.90 -8.09
N ALA A 262 -6.31 -18.89 -8.69
CA ALA A 262 -5.83 -17.51 -8.72
C ALA A 262 -5.77 -16.88 -7.31
N ALA A 263 -6.71 -17.21 -6.42
CA ALA A 263 -6.66 -16.76 -5.02
C ALA A 263 -5.45 -17.34 -4.27
N VAL A 264 -5.09 -18.60 -4.51
CA VAL A 264 -3.87 -19.23 -3.97
C VAL A 264 -2.62 -18.51 -4.51
N VAL A 265 -2.59 -18.25 -5.83
CA VAL A 265 -1.48 -17.50 -6.47
C VAL A 265 -1.40 -16.08 -5.88
N GLN A 266 -2.51 -15.38 -5.72
CA GLN A 266 -2.55 -14.03 -5.12
C GLN A 266 -2.02 -14.03 -3.69
N LEU A 267 -2.45 -14.98 -2.86
CA LEU A 267 -1.97 -15.13 -1.49
C LEU A 267 -0.47 -15.39 -1.44
N THR A 268 0.02 -16.29 -2.30
CA THR A 268 1.45 -16.61 -2.42
C THR A 268 2.25 -15.38 -2.88
N LEU A 269 1.72 -14.61 -3.83
CA LEU A 269 2.34 -13.40 -4.34
C LEU A 269 2.49 -12.33 -3.25
N VAL A 270 1.43 -12.10 -2.46
CA VAL A 270 1.46 -11.17 -1.33
C VAL A 270 2.44 -11.64 -0.26
N ALA A 271 2.37 -12.93 0.14
CA ALA A 271 3.29 -13.49 1.12
C ALA A 271 4.76 -13.38 0.68
N ALA A 272 5.05 -13.71 -0.57
CA ALA A 272 6.38 -13.58 -1.15
C ALA A 272 6.86 -12.12 -1.13
N MET A 273 5.99 -11.16 -1.48
CA MET A 273 6.35 -9.74 -1.45
C MET A 273 6.62 -9.22 -0.03
N LEU A 274 5.83 -9.65 0.96
CA LEU A 274 6.08 -9.31 2.37
C LEU A 274 7.41 -9.91 2.87
N LEU A 275 7.75 -11.12 2.45
CA LEU A 275 9.04 -11.76 2.76
C LEU A 275 10.20 -11.03 2.09
N VAL A 276 10.06 -10.65 0.81
CA VAL A 276 11.05 -9.86 0.09
C VAL A 276 11.26 -8.51 0.78
N TRP A 277 10.19 -7.81 1.15
CA TRP A 277 10.28 -6.56 1.90
C TRP A 277 11.03 -6.75 3.22
N ARG A 278 10.67 -7.80 3.96
CA ARG A 278 11.36 -8.13 5.23
C ARG A 278 12.84 -8.45 5.03
N PHE A 279 13.17 -9.17 3.98
CA PHE A 279 14.57 -9.47 3.62
C PHE A 279 15.35 -8.20 3.28
N LEU A 280 14.76 -7.28 2.49
CA LEU A 280 15.37 -5.98 2.19
C LEU A 280 15.59 -5.12 3.44
N GLU A 281 14.66 -5.13 4.40
CA GLU A 281 14.85 -4.49 5.70
C GLU A 281 16.07 -5.05 6.46
N LEU A 282 16.22 -6.37 6.48
CA LEU A 282 17.33 -7.01 7.18
C LEU A 282 18.68 -6.70 6.51
N MET A 283 18.73 -6.72 5.19
CA MET A 283 19.92 -6.33 4.43
C MET A 283 20.30 -4.87 4.67
N GLY A 284 19.31 -3.96 4.61
CA GLY A 284 19.55 -2.54 4.84
C GLY A 284 20.09 -2.27 6.24
N ARG A 285 19.60 -2.97 7.28
CA ARG A 285 20.16 -2.88 8.64
C ARG A 285 21.63 -3.32 8.70
N ALA A 286 21.97 -4.37 8.00
CA ALA A 286 23.36 -4.85 7.98
C ALA A 286 24.29 -3.83 7.32
N ILE A 287 23.87 -3.23 6.20
CA ILE A 287 24.64 -2.22 5.46
C ILE A 287 24.78 -0.93 6.28
N SER A 288 23.70 -0.45 6.89
CA SER A 288 23.71 0.80 7.67
C SER A 288 24.62 0.67 8.90
N ARG A 289 24.62 -0.48 9.59
CA ARG A 289 25.55 -0.71 10.72
C ARG A 289 27.02 -0.61 10.29
N ALA A 290 27.37 -1.17 9.13
CA ALA A 290 28.72 -1.09 8.60
C ALA A 290 29.13 0.37 8.25
N GLN A 291 28.19 1.17 7.73
CA GLN A 291 28.47 2.59 7.39
C GLN A 291 28.61 3.48 8.64
N PHE A 292 27.84 3.24 9.71
CA PHE A 292 27.95 4.01 10.95
C PHE A 292 29.27 3.77 11.68
N GLN A 293 29.89 2.62 11.52
CA GLN A 293 31.20 2.30 12.10
C GLN A 293 32.34 3.08 11.45
N ASN A 294 32.20 3.52 10.21
CA ASN A 294 33.24 4.21 9.46
C ASN A 294 33.36 5.71 9.74
N GLY A 295 32.56 6.29 10.65
CA GLY A 295 32.72 7.66 11.18
C GLY A 295 32.65 8.81 10.18
N ILE A 296 32.20 8.58 8.94
CA ILE A 296 32.11 9.62 7.91
C ILE A 296 31.02 10.61 8.25
N ARG A 297 31.40 11.76 8.82
CA ARG A 297 30.56 12.93 9.09
C ARG A 297 30.52 13.82 7.85
N GLY A 298 29.76 13.42 6.81
CA GLY A 298 29.56 14.25 5.63
C GLY A 298 28.46 15.29 5.85
N SER A 299 28.83 16.55 6.03
CA SER A 299 27.90 17.69 6.12
C SER A 299 27.41 18.23 4.76
N SER A 300 27.93 17.74 3.63
CA SER A 300 27.74 18.38 2.32
C SER A 300 26.77 17.66 1.37
N LEU A 301 26.00 16.68 1.83
CA LEU A 301 25.14 15.90 0.96
C LEU A 301 23.64 16.15 1.19
N ASP A 302 23.21 17.40 1.36
CA ASP A 302 21.80 17.80 1.37
C ASP A 302 21.17 17.90 -0.04
N GLY A 303 21.81 17.29 -1.03
CA GLY A 303 21.37 17.28 -2.42
C GLY A 303 20.47 16.10 -2.82
N PRO A 304 19.92 16.11 -4.05
CA PRO A 304 18.92 15.16 -4.55
C PRO A 304 19.37 13.68 -4.55
N ILE A 305 20.68 13.41 -4.47
CA ILE A 305 21.23 12.04 -4.36
C ILE A 305 20.84 11.39 -3.01
N LYS A 306 20.65 12.17 -1.95
CA LYS A 306 20.09 11.69 -0.68
C LYS A 306 18.62 11.30 -0.79
N PHE A 307 17.87 11.88 -1.71
CA PHE A 307 16.47 11.51 -1.91
C PHE A 307 16.34 10.09 -2.47
N PHE A 308 17.19 9.69 -3.41
CA PHE A 308 17.23 8.33 -3.94
C PHE A 308 17.86 7.32 -2.97
N GLY A 309 18.94 7.68 -2.28
CA GLY A 309 19.50 6.89 -1.17
C GLY A 309 18.53 6.78 0.01
N LEU A 310 17.59 7.71 0.11
CA LEU A 310 16.52 7.81 1.09
C LEU A 310 15.39 6.81 0.80
N VAL A 311 15.01 6.59 -0.46
CA VAL A 311 14.01 5.59 -0.85
C VAL A 311 14.56 4.17 -0.61
N PHE A 312 15.83 3.91 -0.91
CA PHE A 312 16.52 2.68 -0.52
C PHE A 312 16.80 2.61 0.98
N GLY A 313 17.10 3.73 1.64
CA GLY A 313 17.24 3.84 3.08
C GLY A 313 15.91 3.73 3.84
N LEU A 314 14.76 4.02 3.21
CA LEU A 314 13.43 3.79 3.79
C LEU A 314 13.21 2.33 4.18
N VAL A 315 13.72 1.40 3.37
CA VAL A 315 13.62 -0.04 3.60
C VAL A 315 14.79 -0.55 4.46
N GLY A 316 15.94 0.15 4.45
CA GLY A 316 17.18 -0.30 5.07
C GLY A 316 17.44 0.15 6.51
N PHE A 317 16.69 1.12 7.06
CA PHE A 317 16.86 1.62 8.43
C PHE A 317 15.86 1.03 9.45
N GLY A 318 15.05 0.06 9.04
CA GLY A 318 14.11 -0.60 9.94
C GLY A 318 14.74 -1.57 10.96
#